data_277d2baef907097780a984eb534ce76d
#
_entry.id   277d2baef907097780a984eb534ce76d
#
_cell.length_a   1.000
_cell.length_b   1.000
_cell.length_c   1.000
_cell.angle_alpha   90.00
_cell.angle_beta   90.00
_cell.angle_gamma   90.00
#
_symmetry.space_group_name_H-M   'P 1'
#
loop_
_entity.id
_entity.type
_entity.pdbx_description
1 polymer ?
#
loop_
_entity_poly.entity_id
_entity_poly.type
_entity_poly.pdbx_seq_one_letter_code
_entity_poly.pdbx_strand_id
1 'polypeptide(L)'
;MANDILLKIEGLRASVEDKEILKGVDLTIRKGEIHAVMGPNGAGKSTLSAVLAGKPQFTVTAGSIEVLGQDILAMSPEERAWAGIFLSFQYPVEIPGVTITNFMKTAVNAHRAGKGLEPLKAGDFLKLLREKMAFVQMKPEFAKREVNVGFSGGEKKRNEIFQMAMLDPTLAILDETDSGLDVDALRIVANGVNSLHTPEKAAIVITHYQRLLDYIVPDVVHVLKDGKIVKTAGKELVAEIEEKGYDNL
;
A
#
# COMPACT_ATOMS: atom_id res chain seq x y z
N MET A 1 -9.13 0.11 24.47
CA MET A 1 -8.21 -0.92 23.97
C MET A 1 -8.71 -1.66 22.70
N ALA A 2 -10.00 -1.97 22.54
CA ALA A 2 -10.50 -2.58 21.28
C ALA A 2 -10.57 -1.58 20.09
N ASN A 3 -10.46 -0.28 20.33
CA ASN A 3 -10.65 0.78 19.33
C ASN A 3 -9.36 1.17 18.58
N ASP A 4 -8.23 0.51 18.88
CA ASP A 4 -6.93 0.86 18.29
C ASP A 4 -6.52 -0.07 17.13
N ILE A 5 -7.24 -1.18 16.91
CA ILE A 5 -6.94 -2.10 15.82
C ILE A 5 -7.45 -1.49 14.51
N LEU A 6 -6.52 -1.30 13.56
CA LEU A 6 -6.83 -0.79 12.24
C LEU A 6 -7.06 -1.94 11.24
N LEU A 7 -6.18 -2.95 11.24
CA LEU A 7 -6.30 -4.16 10.42
C LEU A 7 -6.22 -5.39 11.32
N LYS A 8 -7.13 -6.35 11.11
CA LYS A 8 -7.10 -7.67 11.74
C LYS A 8 -7.32 -8.74 10.67
N ILE A 9 -6.38 -9.67 10.59
CA ILE A 9 -6.45 -10.84 9.72
C ILE A 9 -6.34 -12.08 10.60
N GLU A 10 -7.27 -13.04 10.46
CA GLU A 10 -7.27 -14.28 11.21
C GLU A 10 -7.41 -15.48 10.28
N GLY A 11 -6.44 -16.38 10.32
CA GLY A 11 -6.43 -17.64 9.59
C GLY A 11 -6.59 -17.51 8.08
N LEU A 12 -6.13 -16.41 7.47
CA LEU A 12 -6.38 -16.10 6.07
C LEU A 12 -5.76 -17.14 5.14
N ARG A 13 -6.59 -17.76 4.33
CA ARG A 13 -6.21 -18.65 3.24
C ARG A 13 -6.69 -18.09 1.92
N ALA A 14 -5.81 -18.09 0.91
CA ALA A 14 -6.16 -17.58 -0.40
C ALA A 14 -5.44 -18.36 -1.51
N SER A 15 -6.13 -18.51 -2.63
CA SER A 15 -5.65 -19.20 -3.82
C SER A 15 -5.66 -18.29 -5.03
N VAL A 16 -4.78 -18.56 -5.97
CA VAL A 16 -4.86 -18.10 -7.36
C VAL A 16 -5.07 -19.33 -8.24
N GLU A 17 -6.12 -19.32 -9.07
CA GLU A 17 -6.58 -20.51 -9.73
C GLU A 17 -6.77 -21.67 -8.71
N ASP A 18 -6.18 -22.85 -8.95
CA ASP A 18 -6.25 -24.01 -8.06
C ASP A 18 -5.09 -24.09 -7.05
N LYS A 19 -4.19 -23.09 -7.02
CA LYS A 19 -3.00 -23.13 -6.17
C LYS A 19 -3.21 -22.28 -4.93
N GLU A 20 -3.20 -22.91 -3.75
CA GLU A 20 -3.22 -22.21 -2.45
C GLU A 20 -1.86 -21.53 -2.23
N ILE A 21 -1.89 -20.22 -2.01
CA ILE A 21 -0.71 -19.38 -1.77
C ILE A 21 -0.62 -18.94 -0.30
N LEU A 22 -1.71 -18.38 0.26
CA LEU A 22 -1.78 -18.06 1.68
C LEU A 22 -2.41 -19.23 2.42
N LYS A 23 -1.77 -19.67 3.52
CA LYS A 23 -2.07 -20.94 4.20
C LYS A 23 -2.38 -20.77 5.67
N GLY A 24 -3.05 -19.68 6.03
CA GLY A 24 -3.40 -19.33 7.40
C GLY A 24 -2.49 -18.21 7.91
N VAL A 25 -2.71 -17.00 7.38
CA VAL A 25 -1.99 -15.79 7.82
C VAL A 25 -2.78 -15.13 8.94
N ASP A 26 -2.11 -14.85 10.04
CA ASP A 26 -2.61 -14.05 11.16
C ASP A 26 -1.78 -12.76 11.23
N LEU A 27 -2.45 -11.60 11.23
CA LEU A 27 -1.80 -10.30 11.29
C LEU A 27 -2.71 -9.28 11.95
N THR A 28 -2.20 -8.57 12.94
CA THR A 28 -2.91 -7.47 13.58
C THR A 28 -2.05 -6.21 13.52
N ILE A 29 -2.61 -5.12 13.01
CA ILE A 29 -1.96 -3.80 12.91
C ILE A 29 -2.81 -2.78 13.64
N ARG A 30 -2.17 -1.98 14.49
CA ARG A 30 -2.83 -0.90 15.22
C ARG A 30 -2.70 0.42 14.48
N LYS A 31 -3.51 1.36 14.83
CA LYS A 31 -3.35 2.76 14.40
C LYS A 31 -1.98 3.29 14.82
N GLY A 32 -1.35 4.05 13.94
CA GLY A 32 -0.02 4.61 14.14
C GLY A 32 1.13 3.65 13.89
N GLU A 33 0.89 2.38 13.56
CA GLU A 33 1.96 1.40 13.34
C GLU A 33 2.35 1.29 11.85
N ILE A 34 3.63 1.11 11.62
CA ILE A 34 4.22 0.71 10.34
C ILE A 34 4.72 -0.73 10.47
N HIS A 35 4.14 -1.63 9.71
CA HIS A 35 4.53 -3.03 9.68
C HIS A 35 5.30 -3.35 8.40
N ALA A 36 6.43 -4.04 8.52
CA ALA A 36 7.13 -4.61 7.36
C ALA A 36 6.76 -6.08 7.19
N VAL A 37 6.51 -6.50 5.95
CA VAL A 37 6.34 -7.91 5.58
C VAL A 37 7.49 -8.29 4.66
N MET A 38 8.39 -9.10 5.17
CA MET A 38 9.56 -9.60 4.45
C MET A 38 9.42 -11.10 4.17
N GLY A 39 10.23 -11.64 3.29
CA GLY A 39 10.23 -13.07 2.98
C GLY A 39 10.78 -13.37 1.59
N PRO A 40 11.10 -14.64 1.29
CA PRO A 40 11.65 -15.03 0.00
C PRO A 40 10.64 -14.80 -1.13
N ASN A 41 11.14 -14.84 -2.38
CA ASN A 41 10.29 -14.77 -3.56
C ASN A 41 9.33 -15.97 -3.58
N GLY A 42 8.07 -15.72 -3.92
CA GLY A 42 7.03 -16.74 -3.93
C GLY A 42 6.42 -17.07 -2.55
N ALA A 43 6.83 -16.38 -1.47
CA ALA A 43 6.28 -16.59 -0.12
C ALA A 43 4.80 -16.20 0.03
N GLY A 44 4.25 -15.39 -0.88
CA GLY A 44 2.87 -14.92 -0.84
C GLY A 44 2.70 -13.43 -0.49
N LYS A 45 3.79 -12.65 -0.41
CA LYS A 45 3.74 -11.22 -0.05
C LYS A 45 2.81 -10.40 -0.94
N SER A 46 3.01 -10.45 -2.26
CA SER A 46 2.16 -9.72 -3.22
C SER A 46 0.76 -10.35 -3.36
N THR A 47 0.59 -11.62 -2.97
CA THR A 47 -0.74 -12.22 -2.82
C THR A 47 -1.48 -11.60 -1.63
N LEU A 48 -0.81 -11.39 -0.51
CA LEU A 48 -1.40 -10.74 0.66
C LEU A 48 -1.86 -9.30 0.31
N SER A 49 -1.01 -8.50 -0.35
CA SER A 49 -1.38 -7.14 -0.78
C SER A 49 -2.54 -7.13 -1.77
N ALA A 50 -2.54 -8.07 -2.72
CA ALA A 50 -3.59 -8.21 -3.72
C ALA A 50 -4.94 -8.62 -3.12
N VAL A 51 -4.93 -9.55 -2.16
CA VAL A 51 -6.13 -9.99 -1.42
C VAL A 51 -6.69 -8.84 -0.59
N LEU A 52 -5.86 -8.07 0.09
CA LEU A 52 -6.29 -6.88 0.85
C LEU A 52 -6.91 -5.81 -0.05
N ALA A 53 -6.38 -5.63 -1.26
CA ALA A 53 -6.93 -4.70 -2.23
C ALA A 53 -8.17 -5.23 -2.99
N GLY A 54 -8.52 -6.50 -2.82
CA GLY A 54 -9.71 -7.11 -3.45
C GLY A 54 -9.51 -7.47 -4.93
N LYS A 55 -8.27 -7.77 -5.36
CA LYS A 55 -8.02 -8.19 -6.75
C LYS A 55 -8.78 -9.48 -7.09
N PRO A 56 -9.58 -9.50 -8.17
CA PRO A 56 -10.54 -10.59 -8.43
C PRO A 56 -9.90 -11.93 -8.82
N GLN A 57 -8.62 -11.94 -9.21
CA GLN A 57 -7.91 -13.19 -9.53
C GLN A 57 -7.56 -14.05 -8.32
N PHE A 58 -7.71 -13.52 -7.11
CA PHE A 58 -7.44 -14.23 -5.88
C PHE A 58 -8.74 -14.59 -5.16
N THR A 59 -8.87 -15.85 -4.78
CA THR A 59 -10.03 -16.36 -4.05
C THR A 59 -9.65 -16.60 -2.60
N VAL A 60 -10.31 -15.92 -1.66
CA VAL A 60 -10.20 -16.24 -0.24
C VAL A 60 -11.01 -17.50 0.05
N THR A 61 -10.35 -18.53 0.58
CA THR A 61 -10.93 -19.84 0.84
C THR A 61 -11.27 -20.06 2.31
N ALA A 62 -10.62 -19.32 3.24
CA ALA A 62 -10.91 -19.32 4.66
C ALA A 62 -10.30 -18.11 5.36
N GLY A 63 -10.72 -17.88 6.60
CA GLY A 63 -10.26 -16.77 7.44
C GLY A 63 -11.11 -15.53 7.33
N SER A 64 -10.70 -14.47 8.02
CA SER A 64 -11.38 -13.18 8.04
C SER A 64 -10.39 -12.01 7.86
N ILE A 65 -10.88 -10.90 7.32
CA ILE A 65 -10.12 -9.66 7.22
C ILE A 65 -11.04 -8.50 7.65
N GLU A 66 -10.65 -7.82 8.71
CA GLU A 66 -11.36 -6.64 9.21
C GLU A 66 -10.47 -5.40 9.12
N VAL A 67 -11.02 -4.30 8.60
CA VAL A 67 -10.40 -2.96 8.63
C VAL A 67 -11.32 -2.03 9.41
N LEU A 68 -10.80 -1.44 10.47
CA LEU A 68 -11.57 -0.61 11.41
C LEU A 68 -12.85 -1.32 11.92
N GLY A 69 -12.77 -2.64 12.14
CA GLY A 69 -13.88 -3.47 12.59
C GLY A 69 -14.94 -3.80 11.53
N GLN A 70 -14.68 -3.49 10.26
CA GLN A 70 -15.54 -3.84 9.14
C GLN A 70 -14.94 -5.02 8.36
N ASP A 71 -15.72 -6.06 8.12
CA ASP A 71 -15.34 -7.15 7.22
C ASP A 71 -15.23 -6.62 5.78
N ILE A 72 -14.05 -6.79 5.17
CA ILE A 72 -13.79 -6.33 3.82
C ILE A 72 -13.89 -7.42 2.75
N LEU A 73 -14.12 -8.67 3.13
CA LEU A 73 -14.14 -9.78 2.16
C LEU A 73 -15.28 -9.68 1.15
N ALA A 74 -16.44 -9.16 1.59
CA ALA A 74 -17.59 -8.93 0.72
C ALA A 74 -17.50 -7.62 -0.10
N MET A 75 -16.52 -6.75 0.20
CA MET A 75 -16.38 -5.44 -0.44
C MET A 75 -15.69 -5.57 -1.81
N SER A 76 -16.20 -4.83 -2.79
CA SER A 76 -15.50 -4.61 -4.06
C SER A 76 -14.18 -3.84 -3.86
N PRO A 77 -13.26 -3.85 -4.84
CA PRO A 77 -12.04 -3.03 -4.76
C PRO A 77 -12.31 -1.55 -4.52
N GLU A 78 -13.36 -1.01 -5.14
CA GLU A 78 -13.78 0.39 -4.98
C GLU A 78 -14.26 0.66 -3.54
N GLU A 79 -15.08 -0.23 -2.98
CA GLU A 79 -15.58 -0.10 -1.60
C GLU A 79 -14.42 -0.18 -0.60
N ARG A 80 -13.42 -1.04 -0.83
CA ARG A 80 -12.20 -1.09 -0.02
C ARG A 80 -11.40 0.20 -0.09
N ALA A 81 -11.28 0.79 -1.29
CA ALA A 81 -10.67 2.10 -1.44
C ALA A 81 -11.42 3.18 -0.67
N TRP A 82 -12.76 3.19 -0.71
CA TRP A 82 -13.59 4.13 0.07
C TRP A 82 -13.46 3.90 1.59
N ALA A 83 -13.27 2.66 2.02
CA ALA A 83 -12.95 2.32 3.41
C ALA A 83 -11.55 2.79 3.85
N GLY A 84 -10.74 3.31 2.91
CA GLY A 84 -9.44 3.90 3.20
C GLY A 84 -8.24 2.99 2.96
N ILE A 85 -8.40 1.91 2.18
CA ILE A 85 -7.29 1.05 1.78
C ILE A 85 -6.67 1.59 0.49
N PHE A 86 -5.36 1.73 0.46
CA PHE A 86 -4.58 2.13 -0.72
C PHE A 86 -3.50 1.08 -0.99
N LEU A 87 -3.35 0.67 -2.25
CA LEU A 87 -2.27 -0.20 -2.70
C LEU A 87 -1.38 0.55 -3.69
N SER A 88 -0.09 0.70 -3.33
CA SER A 88 0.96 1.04 -4.28
C SER A 88 1.43 -0.23 -4.97
N PHE A 89 1.29 -0.27 -6.29
CA PHE A 89 1.57 -1.46 -7.08
C PHE A 89 3.08 -1.66 -7.29
N GLN A 90 3.52 -2.92 -7.33
CA GLN A 90 4.88 -3.26 -7.75
C GLN A 90 5.20 -2.66 -9.14
N TYR A 91 4.27 -2.79 -10.07
CA TYR A 91 4.35 -2.20 -11.42
C TYR A 91 3.17 -1.27 -11.67
N PRO A 92 3.36 0.06 -11.55
CA PRO A 92 2.31 1.04 -11.81
C PRO A 92 1.82 0.99 -13.25
N VAL A 93 0.49 0.88 -13.42
CA VAL A 93 -0.16 0.73 -14.73
C VAL A 93 -0.11 2.06 -15.49
N GLU A 94 0.10 1.98 -16.80
CA GLU A 94 -0.05 3.11 -17.72
C GLU A 94 -1.52 3.20 -18.19
N ILE A 95 -2.07 4.41 -18.24
CA ILE A 95 -3.44 4.67 -18.70
C ILE A 95 -3.40 5.67 -19.85
N PRO A 96 -3.20 5.20 -21.10
CA PRO A 96 -3.18 6.07 -22.28
C PRO A 96 -4.52 6.83 -22.44
N GLY A 97 -4.44 8.08 -22.88
CA GLY A 97 -5.61 8.94 -23.11
C GLY A 97 -6.19 9.58 -21.85
N VAL A 98 -5.73 9.21 -20.63
CA VAL A 98 -6.23 9.77 -19.37
C VAL A 98 -5.16 10.60 -18.69
N THR A 99 -5.38 11.91 -18.57
CA THR A 99 -4.44 12.79 -17.86
C THR A 99 -4.48 12.57 -16.35
N ILE A 100 -3.34 12.84 -15.67
CA ILE A 100 -3.27 12.80 -14.19
C ILE A 100 -4.38 13.65 -13.56
N THR A 101 -4.64 14.85 -14.09
CA THR A 101 -5.71 15.72 -13.60
C THR A 101 -7.08 15.05 -13.68
N ASN A 102 -7.42 14.46 -14.82
CA ASN A 102 -8.73 13.83 -15.01
C ASN A 102 -8.86 12.57 -14.15
N PHE A 103 -7.83 11.76 -14.11
CA PHE A 103 -7.78 10.56 -13.27
C PHE A 103 -8.00 10.91 -11.79
N MET A 104 -7.22 11.86 -11.25
CA MET A 104 -7.33 12.24 -9.84
C MET A 104 -8.65 12.94 -9.51
N LYS A 105 -9.20 13.75 -10.42
CA LYS A 105 -10.52 14.35 -10.22
C LYS A 105 -11.60 13.29 -10.08
N THR A 106 -11.57 12.28 -10.95
CA THR A 106 -12.51 11.15 -10.91
C THR A 106 -12.33 10.34 -9.64
N ALA A 107 -11.08 9.94 -9.31
CA ALA A 107 -10.78 9.12 -8.15
C ALA A 107 -11.15 9.81 -6.82
N VAL A 108 -10.78 11.09 -6.64
CA VAL A 108 -11.11 11.86 -5.43
C VAL A 108 -12.62 12.02 -5.28
N ASN A 109 -13.34 12.33 -6.35
CA ASN A 109 -14.79 12.49 -6.28
C ASN A 109 -15.52 11.17 -6.07
N ALA A 110 -15.05 10.07 -6.66
CA ALA A 110 -15.59 8.73 -6.39
C ALA A 110 -15.38 8.34 -4.92
N HIS A 111 -14.19 8.60 -4.38
CA HIS A 111 -13.87 8.35 -2.97
C HIS A 111 -14.75 9.20 -2.02
N ARG A 112 -15.01 10.46 -2.36
CA ARG A 112 -15.93 11.33 -1.63
C ARG A 112 -17.37 10.83 -1.68
N ALA A 113 -17.83 10.45 -2.89
CA ALA A 113 -19.18 9.90 -3.06
C ALA A 113 -19.39 8.60 -2.26
N GLY A 114 -18.40 7.70 -2.25
CA GLY A 114 -18.42 6.49 -1.40
C GLY A 114 -18.51 6.77 0.10
N LYS A 115 -18.10 7.96 0.54
CA LYS A 115 -18.23 8.47 1.92
C LYS A 115 -19.47 9.36 2.13
N GLY A 116 -20.36 9.47 1.15
CA GLY A 116 -21.54 10.33 1.22
C GLY A 116 -21.24 11.83 1.18
N LEU A 117 -20.07 12.23 0.66
CA LEU A 117 -19.63 13.62 0.57
C LEU A 117 -19.86 14.18 -0.84
N GLU A 118 -20.22 15.45 -0.94
CA GLU A 118 -20.36 16.15 -2.22
C GLU A 118 -19.01 16.20 -2.98
N PRO A 119 -19.03 16.15 -4.33
CA PRO A 119 -17.85 16.34 -5.15
C PRO A 119 -17.14 17.66 -4.86
N LEU A 120 -15.81 17.69 -4.98
CA LEU A 120 -15.05 18.92 -4.87
C LEU A 120 -15.41 19.89 -6.01
N LYS A 121 -15.56 21.15 -5.68
CA LYS A 121 -15.66 22.21 -6.69
C LYS A 121 -14.34 22.30 -7.46
N ALA A 122 -14.40 22.71 -8.72
CA ALA A 122 -13.23 22.74 -9.61
C ALA A 122 -12.04 23.54 -9.02
N GLY A 123 -12.32 24.69 -8.37
CA GLY A 123 -11.27 25.51 -7.74
C GLY A 123 -10.60 24.81 -6.58
N ASP A 124 -11.36 24.16 -5.71
CA ASP A 124 -10.86 23.44 -4.53
C ASP A 124 -10.05 22.22 -4.96
N PHE A 125 -10.51 21.49 -5.97
CA PHE A 125 -9.77 20.37 -6.54
C PHE A 125 -8.41 20.82 -7.11
N LEU A 126 -8.38 21.89 -7.90
CA LEU A 126 -7.14 22.40 -8.49
C LEU A 126 -6.16 22.92 -7.43
N LYS A 127 -6.66 23.49 -6.34
CA LYS A 127 -5.84 23.89 -5.21
C LYS A 127 -5.21 22.67 -4.54
N LEU A 128 -6.02 21.66 -4.21
CA LEU A 128 -5.56 20.39 -3.63
C LEU A 128 -4.53 19.71 -4.55
N LEU A 129 -4.81 19.61 -5.84
CA LEU A 129 -3.91 19.00 -6.83
C LEU A 129 -2.51 19.66 -6.79
N ARG A 130 -2.45 21.00 -6.86
CA ARG A 130 -1.18 21.75 -6.84
C ARG A 130 -0.43 21.57 -5.52
N GLU A 131 -1.15 21.61 -4.40
CA GLU A 131 -0.58 21.39 -3.06
C GLU A 131 0.08 20.00 -2.96
N LYS A 132 -0.64 18.95 -3.36
CA LYS A 132 -0.12 17.58 -3.28
C LYS A 132 0.98 17.29 -4.30
N MET A 133 0.93 17.91 -5.48
CA MET A 133 2.07 17.86 -6.42
C MET A 133 3.33 18.51 -5.87
N ALA A 134 3.20 19.68 -5.24
CA ALA A 134 4.32 20.35 -4.59
C ALA A 134 4.89 19.53 -3.42
N PHE A 135 4.01 18.91 -2.63
CA PHE A 135 4.38 18.03 -1.52
C PHE A 135 5.30 16.88 -1.95
N VAL A 136 5.00 16.22 -3.07
CA VAL A 136 5.82 15.12 -3.62
C VAL A 136 6.89 15.61 -4.60
N GLN A 137 7.14 16.91 -4.68
CA GLN A 137 8.10 17.53 -5.62
C GLN A 137 7.84 17.12 -7.09
N MET A 138 6.58 17.00 -7.47
CA MET A 138 6.17 16.72 -8.85
C MET A 138 6.00 18.04 -9.61
N LYS A 139 6.62 18.14 -10.79
CA LYS A 139 6.51 19.35 -11.61
C LYS A 139 5.08 19.56 -12.12
N PRO A 140 4.58 20.81 -12.18
CA PRO A 140 3.18 21.11 -12.57
C PRO A 140 2.80 20.60 -13.95
N GLU A 141 3.73 20.50 -14.90
CA GLU A 141 3.47 19.98 -16.24
C GLU A 141 2.98 18.51 -16.26
N PHE A 142 3.33 17.71 -15.23
CA PHE A 142 2.85 16.32 -15.11
C PHE A 142 1.32 16.24 -14.98
N ALA A 143 0.67 17.26 -14.44
CA ALA A 143 -0.79 17.29 -14.32
C ALA A 143 -1.51 17.06 -15.67
N LYS A 144 -0.91 17.48 -16.77
CA LYS A 144 -1.45 17.35 -18.13
C LYS A 144 -0.99 16.10 -18.87
N ARG A 145 -0.01 15.35 -18.32
CA ARG A 145 0.48 14.11 -18.91
C ARG A 145 -0.49 12.95 -18.60
N GLU A 146 -0.51 11.98 -19.48
CA GLU A 146 -1.22 10.72 -19.28
C GLU A 146 -0.61 9.92 -18.13
N VAL A 147 -1.46 9.22 -17.37
CA VAL A 147 -1.06 8.49 -16.16
C VAL A 147 0.02 7.48 -16.50
N ASN A 148 1.21 7.69 -15.98
CA ASN A 148 2.40 6.83 -16.09
C ASN A 148 2.96 6.59 -17.50
N VAL A 149 2.35 7.12 -18.57
CA VAL A 149 2.78 6.89 -19.94
C VAL A 149 4.12 7.59 -20.19
N GLY A 150 5.14 6.79 -20.51
CA GLY A 150 6.50 7.27 -20.74
C GLY A 150 7.18 7.85 -19.50
N PHE A 151 6.74 7.49 -18.29
CA PHE A 151 7.41 7.87 -17.05
C PHE A 151 8.56 6.93 -16.77
N SER A 152 9.65 7.47 -16.23
CA SER A 152 10.70 6.67 -15.60
C SER A 152 10.17 5.93 -14.35
N GLY A 153 10.90 4.93 -13.88
CA GLY A 153 10.52 4.20 -12.66
C GLY A 153 10.30 5.12 -11.46
N GLY A 154 11.22 6.07 -11.23
CA GLY A 154 11.11 7.06 -10.16
C GLY A 154 9.91 8.01 -10.33
N GLU A 155 9.60 8.44 -11.56
CA GLU A 155 8.42 9.26 -11.84
C GLU A 155 7.12 8.49 -11.60
N LYS A 156 7.05 7.20 -11.96
CA LYS A 156 5.90 6.33 -11.68
C LYS A 156 5.68 6.18 -10.19
N LYS A 157 6.73 5.92 -9.42
CA LYS A 157 6.61 5.78 -7.95
C LYS A 157 6.27 7.10 -7.28
N ARG A 158 6.83 8.22 -7.72
CA ARG A 158 6.42 9.55 -7.25
C ARG A 158 4.96 9.83 -7.53
N ASN A 159 4.45 9.42 -8.71
CA ASN A 159 3.04 9.54 -9.05
C ASN A 159 2.14 8.67 -8.14
N GLU A 160 2.59 7.49 -7.70
CA GLU A 160 1.85 6.69 -6.73
C GLU A 160 1.78 7.37 -5.35
N ILE A 161 2.90 7.93 -4.85
CA ILE A 161 2.88 8.70 -3.60
C ILE A 161 2.01 9.96 -3.72
N PHE A 162 2.01 10.61 -4.90
CA PHE A 162 1.08 11.69 -5.17
C PHE A 162 -0.39 11.24 -5.10
N GLN A 163 -0.73 10.09 -5.70
CA GLN A 163 -2.08 9.51 -5.59
C GLN A 163 -2.43 9.20 -4.14
N MET A 164 -1.52 8.60 -3.37
CA MET A 164 -1.70 8.34 -1.94
C MET A 164 -1.95 9.65 -1.18
N ALA A 165 -1.20 10.73 -1.47
CA ALA A 165 -1.40 12.02 -0.84
C ALA A 165 -2.75 12.68 -1.19
N MET A 166 -3.25 12.45 -2.40
CA MET A 166 -4.56 12.97 -2.86
C MET A 166 -5.74 12.22 -2.24
N LEU A 167 -5.62 10.90 -2.04
CA LEU A 167 -6.68 10.03 -1.52
C LEU A 167 -6.69 9.92 -0.01
N ASP A 168 -5.57 10.22 0.63
CA ASP A 168 -5.40 10.26 2.09
C ASP A 168 -5.90 9.00 2.81
N PRO A 169 -5.34 7.80 2.49
CA PRO A 169 -5.84 6.53 3.02
C PRO A 169 -5.55 6.36 4.52
N THR A 170 -6.34 5.52 5.18
CA THR A 170 -6.11 5.05 6.55
C THR A 170 -5.10 3.90 6.62
N LEU A 171 -5.13 3.01 5.62
CA LEU A 171 -4.20 1.89 5.47
C LEU A 171 -3.49 1.99 4.11
N ALA A 172 -2.19 2.28 4.13
CA ALA A 172 -1.36 2.24 2.93
C ALA A 172 -0.62 0.89 2.85
N ILE A 173 -0.72 0.22 1.71
CA ILE A 173 0.00 -1.02 1.41
C ILE A 173 1.00 -0.69 0.31
N LEU A 174 2.29 -0.81 0.60
CA LEU A 174 3.41 -0.51 -0.29
C LEU A 174 4.04 -1.82 -0.75
N ASP A 175 3.71 -2.28 -1.96
CA ASP A 175 4.18 -3.57 -2.47
C ASP A 175 5.41 -3.35 -3.35
N GLU A 176 6.60 -3.69 -2.83
CA GLU A 176 7.92 -3.59 -3.48
C GLU A 176 8.13 -2.22 -4.16
N THR A 177 7.79 -1.13 -3.46
CA THR A 177 7.86 0.24 -3.98
C THR A 177 9.28 0.74 -4.21
N ASP A 178 10.28 0.03 -3.73
CA ASP A 178 11.71 0.28 -3.88
C ASP A 178 12.34 -0.38 -5.12
N SER A 179 11.61 -1.28 -5.79
CA SER A 179 12.13 -1.99 -6.96
C SER A 179 12.50 -1.05 -8.11
N GLY A 180 13.76 -1.11 -8.54
CA GLY A 180 14.27 -0.31 -9.67
C GLY A 180 14.43 1.18 -9.39
N LEU A 181 14.36 1.63 -8.14
CA LEU A 181 14.60 3.02 -7.75
C LEU A 181 16.08 3.30 -7.48
N ASP A 182 16.54 4.47 -7.92
CA ASP A 182 17.77 5.06 -7.41
C ASP A 182 17.60 5.61 -5.99
N VAL A 183 18.72 6.03 -5.37
CA VAL A 183 18.72 6.52 -3.98
C VAL A 183 17.82 7.73 -3.78
N ASP A 184 17.79 8.65 -4.76
CA ASP A 184 17.05 9.89 -4.61
C ASP A 184 15.55 9.66 -4.78
N ALA A 185 15.13 8.82 -5.72
CA ALA A 185 13.74 8.42 -5.87
C ALA A 185 13.24 7.65 -4.62
N LEU A 186 14.08 6.75 -4.06
CA LEU A 186 13.77 6.04 -2.83
C LEU A 186 13.52 6.99 -1.64
N ARG A 187 14.39 7.99 -1.48
CA ARG A 187 14.22 9.00 -0.42
C ARG A 187 12.92 9.80 -0.58
N ILE A 188 12.57 10.18 -1.82
CA ILE A 188 11.32 10.92 -2.07
C ILE A 188 10.11 10.08 -1.71
N VAL A 189 10.10 8.79 -2.10
CA VAL A 189 9.03 7.85 -1.73
C VAL A 189 8.93 7.72 -0.23
N ALA A 190 10.03 7.44 0.45
CA ALA A 190 10.07 7.26 1.90
C ALA A 190 9.64 8.52 2.66
N ASN A 191 10.12 9.70 2.25
CA ASN A 191 9.72 10.97 2.85
C ASN A 191 8.21 11.22 2.65
N GLY A 192 7.67 10.88 1.47
CA GLY A 192 6.25 10.98 1.19
C GLY A 192 5.43 10.09 2.12
N VAL A 193 5.80 8.82 2.29
CA VAL A 193 5.14 7.88 3.19
C VAL A 193 5.20 8.37 4.64
N ASN A 194 6.40 8.69 5.14
CA ASN A 194 6.58 9.16 6.52
C ASN A 194 5.79 10.44 6.81
N SER A 195 5.74 11.38 5.85
CA SER A 195 5.00 12.64 6.03
C SER A 195 3.48 12.50 5.96
N LEU A 196 2.98 11.45 5.31
CA LEU A 196 1.55 11.12 5.24
C LEU A 196 1.10 10.22 6.40
N HIS A 197 2.05 9.58 7.07
CA HIS A 197 1.78 8.75 8.24
C HIS A 197 1.37 9.62 9.44
N THR A 198 0.36 9.19 10.17
CA THR A 198 -0.16 9.86 11.37
C THR A 198 -0.56 8.81 12.41
N PRO A 199 -0.77 9.20 13.70
CA PRO A 199 -1.22 8.27 14.73
C PRO A 199 -2.56 7.54 14.44
N GLU A 200 -3.35 8.04 13.48
CA GLU A 200 -4.63 7.43 13.09
C GLU A 200 -4.53 6.52 11.87
N LYS A 201 -3.35 6.44 11.24
CA LYS A 201 -3.10 5.68 10.02
C LYS A 201 -2.13 4.54 10.28
N ALA A 202 -2.13 3.56 9.38
CA ALA A 202 -1.15 2.49 9.39
C ALA A 202 -0.58 2.25 8.00
N ALA A 203 0.60 1.62 7.95
CA ALA A 203 1.21 1.21 6.70
C ALA A 203 1.72 -0.23 6.78
N ILE A 204 1.58 -0.95 5.66
CA ILE A 204 2.25 -2.22 5.41
C ILE A 204 3.30 -1.97 4.33
N VAL A 205 4.56 -2.22 4.65
CA VAL A 205 5.68 -2.13 3.71
C VAL A 205 6.11 -3.54 3.34
N ILE A 206 5.81 -3.95 2.12
CA ILE A 206 6.26 -5.24 1.58
C ILE A 206 7.53 -4.99 0.80
N THR A 207 8.63 -5.55 1.26
CA THR A 207 9.93 -5.46 0.59
C THR A 207 10.81 -6.66 0.95
N HIS A 208 11.77 -6.94 0.11
CA HIS A 208 12.85 -7.87 0.40
C HIS A 208 14.21 -7.17 0.58
N TYR A 209 14.20 -5.82 0.58
CA TYR A 209 15.40 -5.00 0.75
C TYR A 209 15.34 -4.19 2.04
N GLN A 210 16.38 -4.27 2.85
CA GLN A 210 16.56 -3.47 4.06
C GLN A 210 16.54 -1.98 3.74
N ARG A 211 17.15 -1.58 2.61
CA ARG A 211 17.38 -0.19 2.25
C ARG A 211 16.13 0.71 2.32
N LEU A 212 14.94 0.21 1.97
CA LEU A 212 13.69 0.97 2.14
C LEU A 212 13.36 1.14 3.63
N LEU A 213 13.60 0.09 4.43
CA LEU A 213 13.29 0.06 5.87
C LEU A 213 14.25 0.92 6.69
N ASP A 214 15.41 1.31 6.14
CA ASP A 214 16.30 2.32 6.76
C ASP A 214 15.67 3.73 6.72
N TYR A 215 14.81 4.00 5.75
CA TYR A 215 14.10 5.27 5.61
C TYR A 215 12.66 5.23 6.16
N ILE A 216 11.97 4.11 6.03
CA ILE A 216 10.63 3.87 6.59
C ILE A 216 10.81 2.84 7.71
N VAL A 217 11.16 3.31 8.90
CA VAL A 217 11.48 2.41 10.03
C VAL A 217 10.21 1.74 10.53
N PRO A 218 10.10 0.40 10.44
CA PRO A 218 8.91 -0.31 10.91
C PRO A 218 8.91 -0.46 12.43
N ASP A 219 7.71 -0.46 13.02
CA ASP A 219 7.50 -0.83 14.42
C ASP A 219 7.56 -2.34 14.61
N VAL A 220 7.02 -3.09 13.65
CA VAL A 220 6.96 -4.55 13.66
C VAL A 220 7.37 -5.10 12.30
N VAL A 221 8.12 -6.19 12.33
CA VAL A 221 8.58 -6.93 11.13
C VAL A 221 8.04 -8.36 11.17
N HIS A 222 7.45 -8.79 10.08
CA HIS A 222 6.92 -10.14 9.88
C HIS A 222 7.69 -10.85 8.79
N VAL A 223 8.06 -12.11 9.02
CA VAL A 223 8.60 -12.98 7.98
C VAL A 223 7.50 -13.88 7.46
N LEU A 224 7.14 -13.67 6.18
CA LEU A 224 6.21 -14.54 5.46
C LEU A 224 7.03 -15.59 4.70
N LYS A 225 6.76 -16.88 4.95
CA LYS A 225 7.41 -18.03 4.29
C LYS A 225 6.35 -19.10 4.04
N ASP A 226 6.32 -19.62 2.82
CA ASP A 226 5.38 -20.68 2.40
C ASP A 226 3.91 -20.38 2.72
N GLY A 227 3.49 -19.12 2.59
CA GLY A 227 2.13 -18.65 2.81
C GLY A 227 1.72 -18.46 4.28
N LYS A 228 2.68 -18.44 5.22
CA LYS A 228 2.47 -18.23 6.66
C LYS A 228 3.42 -17.21 7.23
N ILE A 229 2.99 -16.45 8.23
CA ILE A 229 3.91 -15.67 9.07
C ILE A 229 4.60 -16.65 10.03
N VAL A 230 5.91 -16.81 9.86
CA VAL A 230 6.73 -17.76 10.63
C VAL A 230 7.47 -17.09 11.80
N LYS A 231 7.69 -15.76 11.70
CA LYS A 231 8.35 -14.98 12.75
C LYS A 231 7.82 -13.55 12.75
N THR A 232 7.69 -12.99 13.93
CA THR A 232 7.31 -11.59 14.16
C THR A 232 8.21 -11.02 15.25
N ALA A 233 8.85 -9.87 15.01
CA ALA A 233 9.68 -9.17 15.98
C ALA A 233 9.72 -7.68 15.67
N GLY A 234 10.51 -6.91 16.40
CA GLY A 234 10.77 -5.50 16.12
C GLY A 234 11.71 -5.30 14.93
N LYS A 235 12.14 -4.07 14.74
CA LYS A 235 13.02 -3.67 13.63
C LYS A 235 14.36 -4.41 13.57
N GLU A 236 14.83 -4.95 14.70
CA GLU A 236 16.06 -5.75 14.79
C GLU A 236 16.01 -7.02 13.92
N LEU A 237 14.81 -7.52 13.60
CA LEU A 237 14.64 -8.68 12.75
C LEU A 237 15.14 -8.43 11.31
N VAL A 238 15.13 -7.18 10.84
CA VAL A 238 15.64 -6.82 9.50
C VAL A 238 17.13 -7.15 9.40
N ALA A 239 17.93 -6.76 10.40
CA ALA A 239 19.37 -7.07 10.43
C ALA A 239 19.61 -8.56 10.57
N GLU A 240 18.81 -9.28 11.36
CA GLU A 240 18.91 -10.74 11.49
C GLU A 240 18.65 -11.45 10.15
N ILE A 241 17.67 -10.99 9.38
CA ILE A 241 17.35 -11.52 8.04
C ILE A 241 18.52 -11.32 7.08
N GLU A 242 19.16 -10.14 7.09
CA GLU A 242 20.31 -9.87 6.23
C GLU A 242 21.53 -10.74 6.57
N GLU A 243 21.79 -10.93 7.87
CA GLU A 243 22.92 -11.72 8.30
C GLU A 243 22.74 -13.23 8.04
N LYS A 244 21.54 -13.77 8.32
CA LYS A 244 21.29 -15.22 8.36
C LYS A 244 20.48 -15.76 7.16
N GLY A 245 19.84 -14.86 6.38
CA GLY A 245 18.88 -15.24 5.36
C GLY A 245 17.57 -15.78 5.95
N TYR A 246 16.64 -16.15 5.06
CA TYR A 246 15.30 -16.67 5.45
C TYR A 246 15.29 -18.15 5.83
N ASP A 247 16.37 -18.90 5.55
CA ASP A 247 16.37 -20.37 5.75
C ASP A 247 16.58 -20.76 7.21
N ASN A 248 17.16 -19.88 7.97
CA ASN A 248 17.50 -20.11 9.39
C ASN A 248 16.55 -19.36 10.36
N LEU A 249 15.38 -18.94 9.88
CA LEU A 249 14.39 -18.20 10.66
C LEU A 249 13.17 -19.05 11.02
#